data_688330b48da896a991477012d520cd24
#
_entry.id   688330b48da896a991477012d520cd24
#
_cell.length_a   1.000
_cell.length_b   1.000
_cell.length_c   1.000
_cell.angle_alpha   90.00
_cell.angle_beta   90.00
_cell.angle_gamma   90.00
#
_symmetry.space_group_name_H-M   'P 1'
#
loop_
_entity.id
_entity.type
_entity.pdbx_description
1 polymer ?
#
loop_
_entity_poly.entity_id
_entity_poly.type
_entity_poly.pdbx_seq_one_letter_code
_entity_poly.pdbx_strand_id
1 'polypeptide(L)'
;MAKDIKFDIDARDGLKRGVDALANAVKVTLGPKGRNVIISKSFGAPSVTKDGVTVAKEIELADPLENMGAQMVKEVASRTNDLAGDGTTTATVLAQAIVKEGLKNVAAGANPMDLKRGIDKAVIAIVEDLNKQAKKVGDSSEKIKQIASISANNDEVVGDLIAKAFGKVGKEGVITVEEAKGTETYVDVVEGMQFDRGYLSPYFVTNSEKMEAELESPYILLYDKKISSMKDLMPVVEPVAQTGKPLLIIAEDVDGEALATLVVNKLRGALKIAAVKAPGFGDRRKAMLEDIAILTGGTVISEERGFTLENATIEMLGTAEKITIDKDNTTIVNGYGDAAMIKTRVGQIKSQIESTTSDYDKEKLQERLAKLAGGVAVLYVGAASEVEMKEKKDRVDDALHATRAAVEEGIVAGGGVALVRAKGVLEKITTNNLDEVTGIKIIARAIEEPLRTIVSNAGGEGSVVVSKVMEGKKDFGYNAKTDEYVDMLKAGIIDPKKVTRIALENAASVAGMILTTECALVDIKEENAGGGMPPMGGGMPGMM
;
A
#
# COMPACT_ATOMS: atom_id res chain seq x y z
N MET A 1 21.46 5.29 -25.99
CA MET A 1 20.23 5.12 -26.79
C MET A 1 19.84 6.48 -27.37
N ALA A 2 19.45 6.51 -28.65
CA ALA A 2 18.91 7.72 -29.25
C ALA A 2 17.52 8.02 -28.67
N LYS A 3 17.18 9.33 -28.57
CA LYS A 3 15.88 9.78 -28.08
C LYS A 3 15.06 10.35 -29.24
N ASP A 4 13.80 9.98 -29.31
CA ASP A 4 12.80 10.68 -30.12
C ASP A 4 12.21 11.80 -29.28
N ILE A 5 12.13 12.99 -29.82
CA ILE A 5 11.69 14.20 -29.13
C ILE A 5 10.36 14.63 -29.72
N LYS A 6 9.32 14.61 -28.89
CA LYS A 6 7.97 15.09 -29.26
C LYS A 6 7.70 16.40 -28.53
N PHE A 7 7.07 17.32 -29.21
CA PHE A 7 6.73 18.63 -28.68
C PHE A 7 5.23 18.88 -28.75
N ASP A 8 4.78 19.85 -27.98
CA ASP A 8 3.47 20.49 -28.05
C ASP A 8 2.30 19.49 -28.11
N ILE A 9 1.47 19.57 -29.13
CA ILE A 9 0.27 18.74 -29.30
C ILE A 9 0.62 17.26 -29.41
N ASP A 10 1.66 16.90 -30.17
CA ASP A 10 2.05 15.51 -30.37
C ASP A 10 2.46 14.83 -29.05
N ALA A 11 3.21 15.55 -28.21
CA ALA A 11 3.59 15.06 -26.90
C ALA A 11 2.37 14.86 -25.99
N ARG A 12 1.50 15.87 -25.92
CA ARG A 12 0.32 15.85 -25.05
C ARG A 12 -0.72 14.81 -25.47
N ASP A 13 -0.98 14.67 -26.76
CA ASP A 13 -1.92 13.69 -27.28
C ASP A 13 -1.45 12.26 -27.09
N GLY A 14 -0.15 11.98 -27.26
CA GLY A 14 0.43 10.67 -26.95
C GLY A 14 0.30 10.32 -25.47
N LEU A 15 0.72 11.24 -24.58
CA LEU A 15 0.57 11.06 -23.14
C LEU A 15 -0.90 10.82 -22.75
N LYS A 16 -1.84 11.61 -23.30
CA LYS A 16 -3.27 11.48 -23.05
C LYS A 16 -3.80 10.12 -23.48
N ARG A 17 -3.41 9.58 -24.63
CA ARG A 17 -3.85 8.24 -25.07
C ARG A 17 -3.39 7.18 -24.09
N GLY A 18 -2.17 7.30 -23.56
CA GLY A 18 -1.67 6.40 -22.51
C GLY A 18 -2.47 6.48 -21.20
N VAL A 19 -2.75 7.71 -20.74
CA VAL A 19 -3.64 7.97 -19.57
C VAL A 19 -5.00 7.33 -19.79
N ASP A 20 -5.62 7.55 -20.97
CA ASP A 20 -6.94 7.02 -21.30
C ASP A 20 -6.94 5.48 -21.37
N ALA A 21 -5.91 4.86 -21.94
CA ALA A 21 -5.79 3.42 -22.05
C ALA A 21 -5.77 2.75 -20.66
N LEU A 22 -4.89 3.22 -19.76
CA LEU A 22 -4.80 2.68 -18.41
C LEU A 22 -6.08 2.96 -17.61
N ALA A 23 -6.54 4.20 -17.57
CA ALA A 23 -7.70 4.56 -16.77
C ALA A 23 -8.98 3.86 -17.22
N ASN A 24 -9.16 3.64 -18.53
CA ASN A 24 -10.32 2.90 -19.05
C ASN A 24 -10.31 1.42 -18.65
N ALA A 25 -9.14 0.79 -18.52
CA ALA A 25 -9.02 -0.57 -18.03
C ALA A 25 -9.31 -0.67 -16.52
N VAL A 26 -8.82 0.31 -15.74
CA VAL A 26 -8.97 0.32 -14.28
C VAL A 26 -10.40 0.68 -13.85
N LYS A 27 -11.03 1.71 -14.45
CA LYS A 27 -12.33 2.25 -14.01
C LYS A 27 -13.50 1.29 -14.05
N VAL A 28 -13.41 0.18 -14.83
CA VAL A 28 -14.46 -0.83 -14.90
C VAL A 28 -14.67 -1.58 -13.59
N THR A 29 -13.68 -1.52 -12.69
CA THR A 29 -13.72 -2.17 -11.38
C THR A 29 -14.44 -1.35 -10.32
N LEU A 30 -14.72 -0.05 -10.58
CA LEU A 30 -15.19 0.89 -9.57
C LEU A 30 -16.67 0.67 -9.20
N GLY A 31 -16.92 0.65 -7.88
CA GLY A 31 -18.25 0.65 -7.29
C GLY A 31 -18.86 -0.75 -7.11
N PRO A 32 -20.09 -0.84 -6.53
CA PRO A 32 -20.71 -2.10 -6.12
C PRO A 32 -21.06 -3.04 -7.29
N LYS A 33 -21.21 -2.49 -8.51
CA LYS A 33 -21.42 -3.24 -9.76
C LYS A 33 -20.18 -3.22 -10.66
N GLY A 34 -19.01 -2.89 -10.11
CA GLY A 34 -17.72 -3.02 -10.79
C GLY A 34 -17.42 -4.46 -11.20
N ARG A 35 -16.67 -4.62 -12.29
CA ARG A 35 -16.40 -5.92 -12.92
C ARG A 35 -14.96 -6.34 -12.76
N ASN A 36 -14.71 -7.63 -12.87
CA ASN A 36 -13.35 -8.17 -12.86
C ASN A 36 -12.61 -7.83 -14.15
N VAL A 37 -11.30 -7.69 -14.02
CA VAL A 37 -10.35 -7.65 -15.12
C VAL A 37 -9.57 -8.97 -15.15
N ILE A 38 -9.41 -9.56 -16.32
CA ILE A 38 -8.61 -10.77 -16.52
C ILE A 38 -7.27 -10.36 -17.10
N ILE A 39 -6.21 -10.80 -16.45
CA ILE A 39 -4.82 -10.47 -16.79
C ILE A 39 -4.11 -11.74 -17.23
N SER A 40 -3.54 -11.70 -18.44
CA SER A 40 -2.70 -12.80 -18.94
C SER A 40 -1.38 -12.86 -18.19
N LYS A 41 -0.95 -14.06 -17.81
CA LYS A 41 0.38 -14.29 -17.23
C LYS A 41 1.25 -15.02 -18.21
N SER A 42 2.56 -14.73 -18.21
CA SER A 42 3.54 -15.42 -19.08
C SER A 42 3.63 -16.92 -18.77
N PHE A 43 3.36 -17.29 -17.52
CA PHE A 43 3.32 -18.68 -17.04
C PHE A 43 2.15 -18.85 -16.06
N GLY A 44 1.47 -20.01 -16.14
CA GLY A 44 0.35 -20.32 -15.25
C GLY A 44 -1.01 -19.88 -15.77
N ALA A 45 -2.02 -19.90 -14.89
CA ALA A 45 -3.37 -19.46 -15.20
C ALA A 45 -3.48 -17.93 -15.24
N PRO A 46 -4.40 -17.36 -16.06
CA PRO A 46 -4.70 -15.94 -16.01
C PRO A 46 -5.12 -15.49 -14.60
N SER A 47 -4.70 -14.31 -14.19
CA SER A 47 -5.15 -13.69 -12.94
C SER A 47 -6.47 -12.96 -13.16
N VAL A 48 -7.36 -13.04 -12.17
CA VAL A 48 -8.65 -12.32 -12.17
C VAL A 48 -8.67 -11.41 -10.95
N THR A 49 -8.89 -10.12 -11.16
CA THR A 49 -8.87 -9.14 -10.05
C THR A 49 -9.87 -8.01 -10.26
N LYS A 50 -10.27 -7.36 -9.17
CA LYS A 50 -10.97 -6.06 -9.14
C LYS A 50 -10.09 -4.96 -8.57
N ASP A 51 -8.93 -5.28 -8.03
CA ASP A 51 -8.03 -4.29 -7.48
C ASP A 51 -7.44 -3.39 -8.58
N GLY A 52 -7.64 -2.08 -8.41
CA GLY A 52 -7.22 -1.08 -9.39
C GLY A 52 -5.70 -0.95 -9.52
N VAL A 53 -4.94 -1.11 -8.43
CA VAL A 53 -3.48 -1.01 -8.50
C VAL A 53 -2.86 -2.22 -9.20
N THR A 54 -3.38 -3.41 -8.95
CA THR A 54 -2.96 -4.65 -9.64
C THR A 54 -3.20 -4.53 -11.14
N VAL A 55 -4.40 -4.05 -11.56
CA VAL A 55 -4.68 -3.81 -12.98
C VAL A 55 -3.72 -2.77 -13.56
N ALA A 56 -3.51 -1.65 -12.86
CA ALA A 56 -2.63 -0.58 -13.34
C ALA A 56 -1.18 -1.04 -13.50
N LYS A 57 -0.67 -1.86 -12.58
CA LYS A 57 0.71 -2.38 -12.62
C LYS A 57 1.00 -3.27 -13.83
N GLU A 58 0.02 -4.00 -14.33
CA GLU A 58 0.17 -4.93 -15.46
C GLU A 58 0.05 -4.24 -16.83
N ILE A 59 -0.37 -2.97 -16.87
CA ILE A 59 -0.52 -2.27 -18.15
C ILE A 59 0.82 -1.74 -18.63
N GLU A 60 1.22 -2.21 -19.80
CA GLU A 60 2.36 -1.73 -20.57
C GLU A 60 1.94 -1.58 -22.03
N LEU A 61 2.19 -0.41 -22.62
CA LEU A 61 1.78 -0.08 -23.97
C LEU A 61 2.94 -0.18 -24.95
N ALA A 62 2.64 -0.59 -26.18
CA ALA A 62 3.65 -0.80 -27.22
C ALA A 62 4.30 0.52 -27.68
N ASP A 63 3.52 1.59 -27.78
CA ASP A 63 4.01 2.93 -28.11
C ASP A 63 4.71 3.55 -26.89
N PRO A 64 6.00 3.94 -26.98
CA PRO A 64 6.75 4.47 -25.84
C PRO A 64 6.18 5.76 -25.25
N LEU A 65 5.60 6.65 -26.08
CA LEU A 65 5.02 7.90 -25.63
C LEU A 65 3.69 7.66 -24.90
N GLU A 66 2.82 6.80 -25.43
CA GLU A 66 1.60 6.38 -24.77
C GLU A 66 1.91 5.64 -23.47
N ASN A 67 2.92 4.77 -23.49
CA ASN A 67 3.36 4.06 -22.28
C ASN A 67 3.84 5.02 -21.18
N MET A 68 4.53 6.11 -21.55
CA MET A 68 4.92 7.14 -20.58
C MET A 68 3.70 7.77 -19.91
N GLY A 69 2.64 8.10 -20.66
CA GLY A 69 1.37 8.58 -20.11
C GLY A 69 0.71 7.57 -19.18
N ALA A 70 0.70 6.28 -19.56
CA ALA A 70 0.20 5.20 -18.71
C ALA A 70 1.02 5.07 -17.41
N GLN A 71 2.36 5.12 -17.50
CA GLN A 71 3.24 5.03 -16.31
C GLN A 71 2.99 6.18 -15.32
N MET A 72 2.70 7.39 -15.78
CA MET A 72 2.37 8.51 -14.88
C MET A 72 1.08 8.24 -14.08
N VAL A 73 0.06 7.66 -14.69
CA VAL A 73 -1.18 7.30 -13.97
C VAL A 73 -0.99 6.04 -13.12
N LYS A 74 -0.15 5.12 -13.54
CA LYS A 74 0.28 3.97 -12.71
C LYS A 74 0.93 4.45 -11.41
N GLU A 75 1.74 5.51 -11.46
CA GLU A 75 2.32 6.14 -10.27
C GLU A 75 1.24 6.72 -9.34
N VAL A 76 0.16 7.32 -9.89
CA VAL A 76 -1.00 7.78 -9.08
C VAL A 76 -1.61 6.62 -8.29
N ALA A 77 -1.88 5.50 -8.96
CA ALA A 77 -2.46 4.32 -8.32
C ALA A 77 -1.53 3.75 -7.25
N SER A 78 -0.22 3.60 -7.56
CA SER A 78 0.77 3.04 -6.64
C SER A 78 0.96 3.91 -5.40
N ARG A 79 1.13 5.23 -5.56
CA ARG A 79 1.24 6.17 -4.41
C ARG A 79 -0.01 6.20 -3.55
N THR A 80 -1.19 6.09 -4.17
CA THR A 80 -2.44 6.06 -3.41
C THR A 80 -2.53 4.78 -2.58
N ASN A 81 -2.13 3.65 -3.15
CA ASN A 81 -2.01 2.39 -2.44
C ASN A 81 -1.04 2.50 -1.26
N ASP A 82 0.16 3.02 -1.48
CA ASP A 82 1.20 3.13 -0.45
C ASP A 82 0.79 4.00 0.74
N LEU A 83 0.00 5.06 0.52
CA LEU A 83 -0.38 6.03 1.54
C LEU A 83 -1.72 5.72 2.23
N ALA A 84 -2.65 5.10 1.52
CA ALA A 84 -4.02 4.86 1.99
C ALA A 84 -4.45 3.39 1.93
N GLY A 85 -3.75 2.55 1.16
CA GLY A 85 -4.04 1.13 0.97
C GLY A 85 -5.33 0.83 0.21
N ASP A 86 -6.05 1.87 -0.23
CA ASP A 86 -7.31 1.78 -0.99
C ASP A 86 -7.49 3.07 -1.81
N GLY A 87 -8.55 3.12 -2.67
CA GLY A 87 -8.90 4.31 -3.48
C GLY A 87 -8.08 4.47 -4.76
N THR A 88 -7.33 3.46 -5.16
CA THR A 88 -6.46 3.45 -6.35
C THR A 88 -7.24 3.68 -7.64
N THR A 89 -8.42 3.05 -7.78
CA THR A 89 -9.34 3.25 -8.90
C THR A 89 -9.91 4.66 -8.92
N THR A 90 -10.32 5.20 -7.76
CA THR A 90 -10.83 6.57 -7.63
C THR A 90 -9.77 7.59 -8.04
N ALA A 91 -8.54 7.41 -7.58
CA ALA A 91 -7.41 8.28 -7.94
C ALA A 91 -7.13 8.27 -9.45
N THR A 92 -7.15 7.08 -10.07
CA THR A 92 -6.97 6.89 -11.51
C THR A 92 -8.07 7.59 -12.32
N VAL A 93 -9.33 7.47 -11.90
CA VAL A 93 -10.48 8.14 -12.54
C VAL A 93 -10.38 9.66 -12.42
N LEU A 94 -9.99 10.17 -11.24
CA LEU A 94 -9.77 11.60 -11.03
C LEU A 94 -8.63 12.13 -11.89
N ALA A 95 -7.50 11.42 -11.96
CA ALA A 95 -6.36 11.81 -12.79
C ALA A 95 -6.75 11.90 -14.28
N GLN A 96 -7.44 10.89 -14.80
CA GLN A 96 -7.98 10.92 -16.18
C GLN A 96 -8.87 12.12 -16.40
N ALA A 97 -9.79 12.40 -15.48
CA ALA A 97 -10.74 13.50 -15.62
C ALA A 97 -10.04 14.86 -15.63
N ILE A 98 -9.07 15.07 -14.73
CA ILE A 98 -8.30 16.32 -14.66
C ILE A 98 -7.46 16.51 -15.92
N VAL A 99 -6.76 15.48 -16.39
CA VAL A 99 -5.97 15.52 -17.63
C VAL A 99 -6.85 15.82 -18.83
N LYS A 100 -7.99 15.12 -18.96
CA LYS A 100 -8.92 15.29 -20.08
C LYS A 100 -9.51 16.70 -20.15
N GLU A 101 -9.99 17.22 -19.03
CA GLU A 101 -10.54 18.58 -18.98
C GLU A 101 -9.45 19.65 -19.09
N GLY A 102 -8.29 19.42 -18.47
CA GLY A 102 -7.16 20.33 -18.51
C GLY A 102 -6.58 20.49 -19.92
N LEU A 103 -6.31 19.40 -20.63
CA LEU A 103 -5.76 19.45 -21.99
C LEU A 103 -6.68 20.14 -23.00
N LYS A 104 -8.01 20.06 -22.83
CA LYS A 104 -8.94 20.85 -23.67
C LYS A 104 -8.72 22.35 -23.52
N ASN A 105 -8.47 22.81 -22.29
CA ASN A 105 -8.24 24.22 -22.02
C ASN A 105 -6.84 24.67 -22.44
N VAL A 106 -5.81 23.81 -22.30
CA VAL A 106 -4.45 24.09 -22.83
C VAL A 106 -4.50 24.21 -24.36
N ALA A 107 -5.20 23.31 -25.05
CA ALA A 107 -5.39 23.38 -26.51
C ALA A 107 -6.18 24.64 -26.93
N ALA A 108 -7.05 25.17 -26.06
CA ALA A 108 -7.75 26.44 -26.28
C ALA A 108 -6.91 27.68 -25.96
N GLY A 109 -5.63 27.54 -25.57
CA GLY A 109 -4.69 28.62 -25.33
C GLY A 109 -4.57 29.11 -23.89
N ALA A 110 -5.17 28.40 -22.91
CA ALA A 110 -4.97 28.72 -21.49
C ALA A 110 -3.52 28.42 -21.05
N ASN A 111 -2.98 29.26 -20.16
CA ASN A 111 -1.63 29.08 -19.62
C ASN A 111 -1.58 27.84 -18.68
N PRO A 112 -0.82 26.78 -19.01
CA PRO A 112 -0.78 25.56 -18.21
C PRO A 112 -0.32 25.76 -16.77
N MET A 113 0.60 26.70 -16.53
CA MET A 113 1.11 26.98 -15.19
C MET A 113 0.05 27.65 -14.30
N ASP A 114 -0.76 28.55 -14.89
CA ASP A 114 -1.85 29.19 -14.16
C ASP A 114 -3.04 28.24 -13.96
N LEU A 115 -3.33 27.38 -14.95
CA LEU A 115 -4.28 26.27 -14.76
C LEU A 115 -3.87 25.41 -13.56
N LYS A 116 -2.59 25.02 -13.48
CA LYS A 116 -2.08 24.23 -12.35
C LYS A 116 -2.25 24.97 -11.03
N ARG A 117 -1.94 26.26 -10.94
CA ARG A 117 -2.17 27.05 -9.73
C ARG A 117 -3.65 27.06 -9.29
N GLY A 118 -4.55 27.15 -10.26
CA GLY A 118 -6.00 27.06 -10.02
C GLY A 118 -6.41 25.67 -9.50
N ILE A 119 -5.87 24.60 -10.08
CA ILE A 119 -6.06 23.22 -9.63
C ILE A 119 -5.58 23.06 -8.19
N ASP A 120 -4.36 23.52 -7.86
CA ASP A 120 -3.77 23.41 -6.53
C ASP A 120 -4.65 24.14 -5.46
N LYS A 121 -5.13 25.35 -5.77
CA LYS A 121 -6.06 26.10 -4.90
C LYS A 121 -7.38 25.34 -4.66
N ALA A 122 -7.94 24.74 -5.71
CA ALA A 122 -9.17 23.97 -5.63
C ALA A 122 -8.99 22.71 -4.76
N VAL A 123 -7.90 21.99 -4.91
CA VAL A 123 -7.58 20.80 -4.12
C VAL A 123 -7.47 21.14 -2.64
N ILE A 124 -6.74 22.20 -2.29
CA ILE A 124 -6.60 22.66 -0.90
C ILE A 124 -7.99 22.95 -0.29
N ALA A 125 -8.84 23.71 -1.00
CA ALA A 125 -10.18 24.04 -0.51
C ALA A 125 -11.07 22.80 -0.33
N ILE A 126 -10.99 21.81 -1.22
CA ILE A 126 -11.74 20.55 -1.10
C ILE A 126 -11.24 19.75 0.10
N VAL A 127 -9.92 19.64 0.29
CA VAL A 127 -9.33 18.92 1.43
C VAL A 127 -9.77 19.55 2.76
N GLU A 128 -9.79 20.87 2.85
CA GLU A 128 -10.32 21.58 4.03
C GLU A 128 -11.81 21.30 4.27
N ASP A 129 -12.59 21.20 3.20
CA ASP A 129 -14.01 20.85 3.30
C ASP A 129 -14.23 19.39 3.70
N LEU A 130 -13.48 18.45 3.13
CA LEU A 130 -13.50 17.05 3.56
C LEU A 130 -13.15 16.90 5.05
N ASN A 131 -12.22 17.72 5.57
CA ASN A 131 -11.92 17.76 7.00
C ASN A 131 -13.14 18.19 7.86
N LYS A 132 -13.98 19.11 7.34
CA LYS A 132 -15.21 19.55 8.01
C LYS A 132 -16.34 18.52 7.90
N GLN A 133 -16.42 17.79 6.78
CA GLN A 133 -17.40 16.73 6.57
C GLN A 133 -17.10 15.48 7.39
N ALA A 134 -15.82 15.25 7.74
CA ALA A 134 -15.37 14.01 8.36
C ALA A 134 -16.01 13.78 9.75
N LYS A 135 -16.46 12.55 9.96
CA LYS A 135 -17.01 12.05 11.23
C LYS A 135 -16.08 11.01 11.81
N LYS A 136 -15.70 11.14 13.07
CA LYS A 136 -14.87 10.16 13.76
C LYS A 136 -15.58 8.80 13.84
N VAL A 137 -14.85 7.72 13.62
CA VAL A 137 -15.36 6.34 13.73
C VAL A 137 -15.63 6.01 15.21
N GLY A 138 -14.76 6.49 16.10
CA GLY A 138 -14.84 6.16 17.53
C GLY A 138 -14.62 4.67 17.77
N ASP A 139 -15.22 4.13 18.85
CA ASP A 139 -15.14 2.71 19.20
C ASP A 139 -16.31 1.88 18.63
N SER A 140 -16.98 2.42 17.60
CA SER A 140 -18.15 1.77 17.03
C SER A 140 -17.75 0.58 16.15
N SER A 141 -17.91 -0.62 16.67
CA SER A 141 -17.74 -1.87 15.91
C SER A 141 -18.63 -1.91 14.67
N GLU A 142 -19.84 -1.35 14.74
CA GLU A 142 -20.76 -1.27 13.60
C GLU A 142 -20.20 -0.42 12.45
N LYS A 143 -19.59 0.73 12.75
CA LYS A 143 -18.95 1.56 11.71
C LYS A 143 -17.74 0.86 11.12
N ILE A 144 -16.92 0.18 11.93
CA ILE A 144 -15.79 -0.61 11.44
C ILE A 144 -16.29 -1.69 10.48
N LYS A 145 -17.36 -2.43 10.86
CA LYS A 145 -17.99 -3.41 9.99
C LYS A 145 -18.46 -2.79 8.67
N GLN A 146 -19.16 -1.66 8.72
CA GLN A 146 -19.66 -0.98 7.52
C GLN A 146 -18.54 -0.56 6.57
N ILE A 147 -17.46 0.05 7.10
CA ILE A 147 -16.29 0.45 6.31
C ILE A 147 -15.67 -0.77 5.64
N ALA A 148 -15.36 -1.78 6.43
CA ALA A 148 -14.73 -3.00 5.94
C ALA A 148 -15.59 -3.72 4.91
N SER A 149 -16.92 -3.80 5.13
CA SER A 149 -17.84 -4.40 4.16
C SER A 149 -17.85 -3.65 2.84
N ILE A 150 -17.93 -2.31 2.85
CA ILE A 150 -17.93 -1.48 1.64
C ILE A 150 -16.63 -1.68 0.85
N SER A 151 -15.49 -1.57 1.50
CA SER A 151 -14.19 -1.74 0.85
C SER A 151 -13.97 -3.17 0.36
N ALA A 152 -14.55 -4.17 1.04
CA ALA A 152 -14.61 -5.56 0.59
C ALA A 152 -15.69 -5.84 -0.48
N ASN A 153 -16.07 -4.86 -1.30
CA ASN A 153 -17.12 -5.00 -2.32
C ASN A 153 -18.50 -5.44 -1.79
N ASN A 154 -18.91 -4.92 -0.64
CA ASN A 154 -20.14 -5.25 0.10
C ASN A 154 -20.19 -6.70 0.62
N ASP A 155 -19.04 -7.27 0.97
CA ASP A 155 -18.93 -8.56 1.66
C ASP A 155 -19.09 -8.35 3.17
N GLU A 156 -20.28 -8.68 3.70
CA GLU A 156 -20.58 -8.52 5.13
C GLU A 156 -19.80 -9.51 6.00
N VAL A 157 -19.41 -10.66 5.45
CA VAL A 157 -18.63 -11.66 6.20
C VAL A 157 -17.23 -11.13 6.47
N VAL A 158 -16.59 -10.54 5.48
CA VAL A 158 -15.29 -9.88 5.63
C VAL A 158 -15.40 -8.71 6.61
N GLY A 159 -16.46 -7.90 6.49
CA GLY A 159 -16.72 -6.79 7.41
C GLY A 159 -16.84 -7.23 8.88
N ASP A 160 -17.57 -8.30 9.15
CA ASP A 160 -17.72 -8.87 10.50
C ASP A 160 -16.38 -9.38 11.05
N LEU A 161 -15.58 -10.06 10.22
CA LEU A 161 -14.28 -10.60 10.64
C LEU A 161 -13.28 -9.49 10.98
N ILE A 162 -13.23 -8.44 10.17
CA ILE A 162 -12.36 -7.28 10.44
C ILE A 162 -12.82 -6.56 11.70
N ALA A 163 -14.13 -6.35 11.90
CA ALA A 163 -14.65 -5.73 13.12
C ALA A 163 -14.33 -6.57 14.37
N LYS A 164 -14.41 -7.90 14.27
CA LYS A 164 -13.98 -8.82 15.35
C LYS A 164 -12.48 -8.73 15.63
N ALA A 165 -11.65 -8.65 14.57
CA ALA A 165 -10.20 -8.49 14.71
C ALA A 165 -9.86 -7.20 15.48
N PHE A 166 -10.41 -6.05 15.05
CA PHE A 166 -10.25 -4.78 15.77
C PHE A 166 -10.78 -4.82 17.21
N GLY A 167 -11.88 -5.53 17.44
CA GLY A 167 -12.43 -5.73 18.80
C GLY A 167 -11.51 -6.52 19.73
N LYS A 168 -10.71 -7.45 19.16
CA LYS A 168 -9.78 -8.29 19.94
C LYS A 168 -8.46 -7.57 20.26
N VAL A 169 -7.87 -6.87 19.29
CA VAL A 169 -6.53 -6.26 19.44
C VAL A 169 -6.58 -4.73 19.66
N GLY A 170 -7.75 -4.12 19.55
CA GLY A 170 -7.90 -2.66 19.68
C GLY A 170 -7.52 -1.91 18.40
N LYS A 171 -7.63 -0.57 18.45
CA LYS A 171 -7.40 0.30 17.28
C LYS A 171 -5.94 0.36 16.84
N GLU A 172 -5.04 0.32 17.78
CA GLU A 172 -3.59 0.33 17.58
C GLU A 172 -3.03 -1.09 17.40
N GLY A 173 -3.89 -2.11 17.48
CA GLY A 173 -3.51 -3.50 17.39
C GLY A 173 -3.10 -3.91 15.97
N VAL A 174 -2.19 -4.87 15.88
CA VAL A 174 -1.71 -5.41 14.62
C VAL A 174 -2.70 -6.43 14.09
N ILE A 175 -3.10 -6.29 12.83
CA ILE A 175 -3.93 -7.26 12.12
C ILE A 175 -3.20 -7.60 10.83
N THR A 176 -2.99 -8.90 10.57
CA THR A 176 -2.38 -9.44 9.35
C THR A 176 -3.36 -10.35 8.62
N VAL A 177 -3.13 -10.55 7.33
CA VAL A 177 -3.97 -11.41 6.48
C VAL A 177 -3.13 -12.55 5.95
N GLU A 178 -3.53 -13.78 6.28
CA GLU A 178 -2.83 -15.01 5.90
C GLU A 178 -3.76 -15.99 5.18
N GLU A 179 -3.16 -16.95 4.50
CA GLU A 179 -3.90 -18.01 3.84
C GLU A 179 -4.32 -19.10 4.84
N ALA A 180 -5.59 -19.46 4.82
CA ALA A 180 -6.08 -20.59 5.58
C ALA A 180 -5.69 -21.91 4.92
N LYS A 181 -5.46 -22.94 5.71
CA LYS A 181 -5.24 -24.32 5.21
C LYS A 181 -6.49 -24.97 4.63
N GLY A 182 -7.67 -24.36 4.83
CA GLY A 182 -8.97 -24.85 4.40
C GLY A 182 -9.78 -23.79 3.67
N THR A 183 -11.06 -24.08 3.45
CA THR A 183 -11.97 -23.18 2.70
C THR A 183 -12.65 -22.12 3.59
N GLU A 184 -12.55 -22.25 4.90
CA GLU A 184 -13.19 -21.32 5.85
C GLU A 184 -12.29 -20.12 6.11
N THR A 185 -12.91 -18.93 6.18
CA THR A 185 -12.23 -17.68 6.57
C THR A 185 -12.56 -17.40 8.04
N TYR A 186 -11.53 -17.18 8.87
CA TYR A 186 -11.68 -16.94 10.30
C TYR A 186 -10.62 -15.98 10.84
N VAL A 187 -10.82 -15.48 12.07
CA VAL A 187 -9.85 -14.63 12.77
C VAL A 187 -9.39 -15.29 14.06
N ASP A 188 -8.07 -15.33 14.24
CA ASP A 188 -7.45 -15.78 15.49
C ASP A 188 -6.50 -14.71 16.04
N VAL A 189 -6.17 -14.79 17.33
CA VAL A 189 -5.18 -13.90 17.96
C VAL A 189 -4.04 -14.76 18.46
N VAL A 190 -2.86 -14.44 17.97
CA VAL A 190 -1.62 -15.14 18.29
C VAL A 190 -0.63 -14.23 19.00
N GLU A 191 0.31 -14.82 19.71
CA GLU A 191 1.44 -14.08 20.28
C GLU A 191 2.23 -13.44 19.15
N GLY A 192 2.51 -12.14 19.24
CA GLY A 192 3.19 -11.43 18.16
C GLY A 192 3.40 -9.96 18.47
N MET A 193 4.18 -9.31 17.61
CA MET A 193 4.54 -7.90 17.78
C MET A 193 4.85 -7.26 16.43
N GLN A 194 4.53 -5.96 16.28
CA GLN A 194 5.01 -5.14 15.19
C GLN A 194 5.85 -3.98 15.73
N PHE A 195 6.92 -3.63 14.99
CA PHE A 195 7.72 -2.45 15.28
C PHE A 195 8.10 -1.70 13.99
N ASP A 196 8.31 -0.41 14.13
CA ASP A 196 8.53 0.59 13.07
C ASP A 196 9.97 0.57 12.54
N ARG A 197 10.40 -0.54 11.96
CA ARG A 197 11.66 -0.72 11.23
C ARG A 197 11.44 -1.66 10.06
N GLY A 198 11.68 -1.18 8.86
CA GLY A 198 11.64 -1.99 7.65
C GLY A 198 12.99 -2.60 7.27
N TYR A 199 13.02 -3.26 6.14
CA TYR A 199 14.23 -3.91 5.64
C TYR A 199 15.35 -2.90 5.32
N LEU A 200 16.59 -3.27 5.59
CA LEU A 200 17.78 -2.45 5.30
C LEU A 200 18.11 -2.36 3.80
N SER A 201 17.56 -3.24 3.00
CA SER A 201 17.77 -3.25 1.55
C SER A 201 16.54 -3.80 0.84
N PRO A 202 16.07 -3.13 -0.24
CA PRO A 202 14.98 -3.66 -1.08
C PRO A 202 15.31 -5.03 -1.70
N TYR A 203 16.57 -5.39 -1.79
CA TYR A 203 16.98 -6.70 -2.28
C TYR A 203 16.63 -7.87 -1.35
N PHE A 204 16.21 -7.60 -0.12
CA PHE A 204 15.67 -8.63 0.78
C PHE A 204 14.23 -9.02 0.46
N VAL A 205 13.51 -8.25 -0.34
CA VAL A 205 12.14 -8.52 -0.76
C VAL A 205 12.01 -9.92 -1.39
N THR A 206 11.00 -10.66 -0.96
CA THR A 206 10.63 -11.98 -1.49
C THR A 206 9.34 -11.91 -2.30
N ASN A 207 8.42 -11.03 -1.91
CA ASN A 207 7.18 -10.75 -2.59
C ASN A 207 7.27 -9.38 -3.28
N SER A 208 7.60 -9.36 -4.57
CA SER A 208 7.77 -8.13 -5.34
C SER A 208 6.46 -7.38 -5.63
N GLU A 209 5.30 -8.05 -5.57
CA GLU A 209 3.99 -7.41 -5.78
C GLU A 209 3.65 -6.49 -4.60
N LYS A 210 3.92 -6.95 -3.36
CA LYS A 210 3.70 -6.19 -2.13
C LYS A 210 4.92 -5.42 -1.63
N MET A 211 6.09 -5.65 -2.25
CA MET A 211 7.38 -5.12 -1.78
C MET A 211 7.70 -5.54 -0.33
N GLU A 212 7.40 -6.79 0.01
CA GLU A 212 7.59 -7.37 1.33
C GLU A 212 8.63 -8.50 1.33
N ALA A 213 9.36 -8.64 2.43
CA ALA A 213 10.17 -9.80 2.73
C ALA A 213 9.40 -10.71 3.69
N GLU A 214 8.91 -11.84 3.21
CA GLU A 214 8.19 -12.85 3.98
C GLU A 214 9.14 -13.99 4.32
N LEU A 215 9.24 -14.33 5.62
CA LEU A 215 10.11 -15.36 6.15
C LEU A 215 9.27 -16.38 6.93
N GLU A 216 9.19 -17.60 6.43
CA GLU A 216 8.44 -18.71 7.04
C GLU A 216 9.33 -19.51 8.00
N SER A 217 8.88 -19.67 9.24
CA SER A 217 9.60 -20.37 10.31
C SER A 217 11.07 -19.93 10.47
N PRO A 218 11.34 -18.61 10.54
CA PRO A 218 12.70 -18.09 10.56
C PRO A 218 13.39 -18.28 11.90
N TYR A 219 14.73 -18.30 11.86
CA TYR A 219 15.56 -17.95 13.00
C TYR A 219 15.71 -16.43 13.12
N ILE A 220 15.87 -15.93 14.34
CA ILE A 220 15.95 -14.48 14.62
C ILE A 220 17.21 -14.23 15.45
N LEU A 221 18.16 -13.51 14.89
CA LEU A 221 19.35 -13.02 15.59
C LEU A 221 19.04 -11.64 16.17
N LEU A 222 19.25 -11.48 17.49
CA LEU A 222 19.08 -10.24 18.22
C LEU A 222 20.44 -9.74 18.71
N TYR A 223 20.89 -8.60 18.20
CA TYR A 223 22.20 -8.02 18.54
C TYR A 223 22.09 -6.55 18.91
N ASP A 224 22.72 -6.13 20.01
CA ASP A 224 22.58 -4.77 20.55
C ASP A 224 23.53 -3.75 19.92
N LYS A 225 24.46 -4.17 19.08
CA LYS A 225 25.44 -3.33 18.39
C LYS A 225 25.28 -3.39 16.87
N LYS A 226 26.11 -2.60 16.20
CA LYS A 226 26.24 -2.56 14.75
C LYS A 226 27.04 -3.75 14.21
N ILE A 227 26.67 -4.24 13.05
CA ILE A 227 27.34 -5.33 12.33
C ILE A 227 27.88 -4.79 11.00
N SER A 228 29.20 -4.74 10.84
CA SER A 228 29.84 -4.25 9.62
C SER A 228 30.72 -5.31 8.95
N SER A 229 31.14 -6.34 9.68
CA SER A 229 32.00 -7.44 9.20
C SER A 229 31.20 -8.72 9.01
N MET A 230 31.31 -9.33 7.85
CA MET A 230 30.69 -10.64 7.59
C MET A 230 31.34 -11.76 8.42
N LYS A 231 32.63 -11.62 8.75
CA LYS A 231 33.36 -12.61 9.55
C LYS A 231 32.73 -12.84 10.92
N ASP A 232 32.23 -11.77 11.55
CA ASP A 232 31.60 -11.85 12.87
C ASP A 232 30.26 -12.57 12.85
N LEU A 233 29.56 -12.54 11.68
CA LEU A 233 28.30 -13.22 11.47
C LEU A 233 28.43 -14.70 11.07
N MET A 234 29.58 -15.14 10.59
CA MET A 234 29.76 -16.51 10.08
C MET A 234 29.33 -17.60 11.05
N PRO A 235 29.66 -17.50 12.39
CA PRO A 235 29.26 -18.51 13.36
C PRO A 235 27.75 -18.74 13.46
N VAL A 236 26.94 -17.72 13.10
CA VAL A 236 25.47 -17.78 13.07
C VAL A 236 24.96 -18.17 11.68
N VAL A 237 25.48 -17.53 10.64
CA VAL A 237 24.98 -17.69 9.27
C VAL A 237 25.22 -19.09 8.72
N GLU A 238 26.39 -19.66 8.94
CA GLU A 238 26.72 -21.01 8.42
C GLU A 238 25.82 -22.11 8.98
N PRO A 239 25.62 -22.23 10.32
CA PRO A 239 24.71 -23.24 10.86
C PRO A 239 23.25 -23.04 10.40
N VAL A 240 22.78 -21.78 10.33
CA VAL A 240 21.42 -21.51 9.85
C VAL A 240 21.27 -21.89 8.39
N ALA A 241 22.24 -21.55 7.53
CA ALA A 241 22.22 -21.93 6.10
C ALA A 241 22.12 -23.44 5.91
N GLN A 242 22.78 -24.23 6.74
CA GLN A 242 22.71 -25.71 6.71
C GLN A 242 21.30 -26.25 7.03
N THR A 243 20.50 -25.51 7.81
CA THR A 243 19.10 -25.90 8.11
C THR A 243 18.15 -25.63 6.94
N GLY A 244 18.53 -24.76 5.99
CA GLY A 244 17.67 -24.29 4.92
C GLY A 244 16.57 -23.32 5.35
N LYS A 245 16.47 -22.98 6.64
CA LYS A 245 15.49 -22.02 7.17
C LYS A 245 15.95 -20.57 6.95
N PRO A 246 15.01 -19.61 6.88
CA PRO A 246 15.35 -18.19 6.82
C PRO A 246 15.99 -17.68 8.11
N LEU A 247 16.79 -16.61 7.97
CA LEU A 247 17.34 -15.86 9.09
C LEU A 247 16.90 -14.38 9.02
N LEU A 248 16.32 -13.86 10.10
CA LEU A 248 16.18 -12.44 10.32
C LEU A 248 17.27 -11.94 11.26
N ILE A 249 17.98 -10.89 10.86
CA ILE A 249 18.92 -10.17 11.72
C ILE A 249 18.26 -8.89 12.20
N ILE A 250 18.17 -8.72 13.52
CA ILE A 250 17.72 -7.50 14.18
C ILE A 250 18.91 -6.95 14.97
N ALA A 251 19.54 -5.90 14.47
CA ALA A 251 20.73 -5.31 15.08
C ALA A 251 20.60 -3.78 15.16
N GLU A 252 21.48 -3.11 15.91
CA GLU A 252 21.52 -1.64 15.89
C GLU A 252 21.59 -1.10 14.47
N ASP A 253 22.47 -1.65 13.67
CA ASP A 253 22.58 -1.45 12.22
C ASP A 253 23.32 -2.63 11.59
N VAL A 254 23.09 -2.85 10.28
CA VAL A 254 23.92 -3.76 9.48
C VAL A 254 24.34 -2.99 8.24
N ASP A 255 25.64 -2.82 8.05
CA ASP A 255 26.17 -2.02 6.92
C ASP A 255 27.45 -2.58 6.32
N GLY A 256 28.06 -1.80 5.43
CA GLY A 256 29.37 -2.07 4.85
C GLY A 256 29.44 -3.44 4.16
N GLU A 257 30.52 -4.16 4.45
CA GLU A 257 30.80 -5.49 3.87
C GLU A 257 29.72 -6.52 4.27
N ALA A 258 29.25 -6.48 5.51
CA ALA A 258 28.26 -7.42 6.01
C ALA A 258 26.96 -7.32 5.19
N LEU A 259 26.39 -6.12 5.06
CA LEU A 259 25.15 -5.92 4.30
C LEU A 259 25.32 -6.32 2.82
N ALA A 260 26.39 -5.89 2.19
CA ALA A 260 26.66 -6.21 0.79
C ALA A 260 26.77 -7.73 0.56
N THR A 261 27.46 -8.44 1.44
CA THR A 261 27.64 -9.89 1.35
C THR A 261 26.32 -10.64 1.58
N LEU A 262 25.50 -10.21 2.55
CA LEU A 262 24.18 -10.78 2.80
C LEU A 262 23.27 -10.63 1.58
N VAL A 263 23.22 -9.44 0.98
CA VAL A 263 22.44 -9.15 -0.23
C VAL A 263 22.90 -10.03 -1.40
N VAL A 264 24.21 -10.11 -1.66
CA VAL A 264 24.74 -10.94 -2.77
C VAL A 264 24.38 -12.41 -2.59
N ASN A 265 24.53 -12.96 -1.38
CA ASN A 265 24.22 -14.36 -1.11
C ASN A 265 22.70 -14.64 -1.19
N LYS A 266 21.86 -13.70 -0.77
CA LYS A 266 20.40 -13.79 -0.96
C LYS A 266 20.03 -13.79 -2.43
N LEU A 267 20.60 -12.90 -3.25
CA LEU A 267 20.33 -12.83 -4.69
C LEU A 267 20.80 -14.10 -5.43
N ARG A 268 21.88 -14.73 -4.95
CA ARG A 268 22.36 -16.02 -5.48
C ARG A 268 21.52 -17.23 -5.02
N GLY A 269 20.54 -17.02 -4.13
CA GLY A 269 19.74 -18.10 -3.54
C GLY A 269 20.48 -18.97 -2.52
N ALA A 270 21.69 -18.59 -2.13
CA ALA A 270 22.49 -19.32 -1.15
C ALA A 270 21.99 -19.13 0.29
N LEU A 271 21.40 -17.97 0.58
CA LEU A 271 20.83 -17.63 1.88
C LEU A 271 19.41 -17.11 1.73
N LYS A 272 18.52 -17.54 2.62
CA LYS A 272 17.21 -16.91 2.84
C LYS A 272 17.36 -15.98 4.05
N ILE A 273 17.55 -14.69 3.79
CA ILE A 273 17.93 -13.76 4.85
C ILE A 273 17.30 -12.38 4.64
N ALA A 274 16.99 -11.72 5.75
CA ALA A 274 16.69 -10.30 5.80
C ALA A 274 17.36 -9.65 7.01
N ALA A 275 17.58 -8.35 6.96
CA ALA A 275 18.13 -7.58 8.05
C ALA A 275 17.35 -6.29 8.26
N VAL A 276 17.10 -5.95 9.52
CA VAL A 276 16.37 -4.75 9.95
C VAL A 276 17.11 -4.07 11.11
N LYS A 277 16.88 -2.79 11.30
CA LYS A 277 17.36 -2.08 12.49
C LYS A 277 16.52 -2.44 13.70
N ALA A 278 17.17 -2.56 14.85
CA ALA A 278 16.48 -2.71 16.12
C ALA A 278 15.63 -1.46 16.44
N PRO A 279 14.41 -1.62 16.97
CA PRO A 279 13.54 -0.52 17.33
C PRO A 279 14.06 0.28 18.53
N GLY A 280 13.84 1.59 18.53
CA GLY A 280 14.25 2.49 19.59
C GLY A 280 15.74 2.89 19.55
N PHE A 281 16.17 3.61 20.59
CA PHE A 281 17.54 4.11 20.76
C PHE A 281 17.99 3.95 22.21
N GLY A 282 19.30 3.77 22.44
CA GLY A 282 19.88 3.65 23.79
C GLY A 282 19.21 2.55 24.61
N ASP A 283 18.87 2.83 25.87
CA ASP A 283 18.29 1.85 26.79
C ASP A 283 16.91 1.34 26.34
N ARG A 284 16.16 2.16 25.58
CA ARG A 284 14.90 1.70 24.99
C ARG A 284 15.11 0.62 23.94
N ARG A 285 16.14 0.75 23.09
CA ARG A 285 16.50 -0.28 22.11
C ARG A 285 16.82 -1.60 22.81
N LYS A 286 17.61 -1.54 23.90
CA LYS A 286 17.93 -2.74 24.70
C LYS A 286 16.66 -3.38 25.28
N ALA A 287 15.76 -2.56 25.82
CA ALA A 287 14.49 -3.03 26.38
C ALA A 287 13.56 -3.65 25.31
N MET A 288 13.51 -3.07 24.09
CA MET A 288 12.75 -3.62 22.97
C MET A 288 13.35 -4.92 22.43
N LEU A 289 14.65 -5.01 22.32
CA LEU A 289 15.34 -6.26 21.95
C LEU A 289 15.04 -7.38 22.95
N GLU A 290 14.99 -7.06 24.25
CA GLU A 290 14.56 -8.01 25.29
C GLU A 290 13.12 -8.47 25.14
N ASP A 291 12.22 -7.56 24.82
CA ASP A 291 10.81 -7.91 24.60
C ASP A 291 10.67 -8.85 23.40
N ILE A 292 11.43 -8.59 22.31
CA ILE A 292 11.47 -9.47 21.14
C ILE A 292 12.10 -10.82 21.50
N ALA A 293 13.17 -10.84 22.31
CA ALA A 293 13.79 -12.07 22.76
C ALA A 293 12.83 -12.96 23.55
N ILE A 294 12.10 -12.36 24.48
CA ILE A 294 11.10 -13.07 25.29
C ILE A 294 9.94 -13.59 24.42
N LEU A 295 9.50 -12.77 23.46
CA LEU A 295 8.43 -13.16 22.53
C LEU A 295 8.82 -14.33 21.63
N THR A 296 10.08 -14.38 21.20
CA THR A 296 10.57 -15.37 20.21
C THR A 296 11.36 -16.52 20.81
N GLY A 297 11.55 -16.52 22.12
CA GLY A 297 12.35 -17.52 22.84
C GLY A 297 13.85 -17.43 22.58
N GLY A 298 14.33 -16.27 22.08
CA GLY A 298 15.74 -16.03 21.79
C GLY A 298 16.50 -15.36 22.93
N THR A 299 17.78 -15.08 22.68
CA THR A 299 18.68 -14.37 23.60
C THR A 299 19.25 -13.14 22.89
N VAL A 300 19.25 -11.99 23.56
CA VAL A 300 19.93 -10.80 23.04
C VAL A 300 21.44 -11.00 23.19
N ILE A 301 22.14 -11.02 22.08
CA ILE A 301 23.59 -11.07 22.05
C ILE A 301 24.10 -9.66 22.40
N SER A 302 24.76 -9.54 23.55
CA SER A 302 25.29 -8.30 24.11
C SER A 302 26.55 -8.56 24.90
N GLU A 303 27.60 -7.80 24.63
CA GLU A 303 28.88 -7.90 25.37
C GLU A 303 28.70 -7.56 26.86
N GLU A 304 27.77 -6.66 27.19
CA GLU A 304 27.42 -6.33 28.58
C GLU A 304 26.92 -7.57 29.36
N ARG A 305 26.39 -8.56 28.64
CA ARG A 305 25.90 -9.84 29.18
C ARG A 305 26.89 -10.97 29.02
N GLY A 306 28.06 -10.70 28.46
CA GLY A 306 29.11 -11.69 28.21
C GLY A 306 28.91 -12.50 26.91
N PHE A 307 27.98 -12.09 26.02
CA PHE A 307 27.74 -12.74 24.73
C PHE A 307 28.35 -11.92 23.60
N THR A 308 29.07 -12.58 22.70
CA THR A 308 29.60 -12.00 21.46
C THR A 308 29.05 -12.73 20.24
N LEU A 309 29.06 -12.12 19.06
CA LEU A 309 28.63 -12.78 17.82
C LEU A 309 29.50 -14.00 17.50
N GLU A 310 30.79 -13.97 17.84
CA GLU A 310 31.72 -15.07 17.61
C GLU A 310 31.35 -16.33 18.40
N ASN A 311 30.69 -16.17 19.55
CA ASN A 311 30.28 -17.25 20.44
C ASN A 311 28.78 -17.53 20.37
N ALA A 312 28.08 -16.88 19.44
CA ALA A 312 26.65 -17.09 19.27
C ALA A 312 26.37 -18.47 18.66
N THR A 313 25.41 -19.17 19.23
CA THR A 313 24.96 -20.49 18.75
C THR A 313 23.52 -20.44 18.26
N ILE A 314 23.10 -21.46 17.52
CA ILE A 314 21.75 -21.53 16.96
C ILE A 314 20.66 -21.59 18.06
N GLU A 315 20.99 -22.15 19.23
CA GLU A 315 20.08 -22.22 20.39
C GLU A 315 19.78 -20.84 21.00
N MET A 316 20.64 -19.85 20.76
CA MET A 316 20.43 -18.47 21.20
C MET A 316 19.49 -17.68 20.29
N LEU A 317 19.19 -18.22 19.10
CA LEU A 317 18.34 -17.54 18.13
C LEU A 317 16.86 -17.69 18.52
N GLY A 318 16.11 -16.60 18.39
CA GLY A 318 14.68 -16.64 18.50
C GLY A 318 14.03 -17.34 17.29
N THR A 319 12.77 -17.72 17.44
CA THR A 319 11.99 -18.37 16.38
C THR A 319 10.56 -17.85 16.37
N ALA A 320 9.93 -17.86 15.20
CA ALA A 320 8.51 -17.49 15.02
C ALA A 320 7.90 -18.33 13.92
N GLU A 321 6.58 -18.31 13.79
CA GLU A 321 5.88 -18.96 12.68
C GLU A 321 6.14 -18.21 11.37
N LYS A 322 5.95 -16.88 11.38
CA LYS A 322 6.16 -16.04 10.21
C LYS A 322 6.67 -14.65 10.60
N ILE A 323 7.46 -14.06 9.72
CA ILE A 323 7.84 -12.64 9.81
C ILE A 323 7.58 -11.99 8.46
N THR A 324 6.93 -10.84 8.50
CA THR A 324 6.69 -9.98 7.33
C THR A 324 7.38 -8.63 7.56
N ILE A 325 8.17 -8.20 6.59
CA ILE A 325 8.94 -6.96 6.65
C ILE A 325 8.61 -6.13 5.41
N ASP A 326 8.03 -4.97 5.61
CA ASP A 326 7.85 -3.96 4.59
C ASP A 326 8.97 -2.90 4.64
N LYS A 327 8.83 -1.78 3.91
CA LYS A 327 9.81 -0.69 3.92
C LYS A 327 9.89 0.06 5.25
N ASP A 328 8.84 0.02 6.06
CA ASP A 328 8.67 0.82 7.27
C ASP A 328 8.57 -0.03 8.54
N ASN A 329 8.05 -1.26 8.44
CA ASN A 329 7.67 -2.09 9.58
C ASN A 329 8.20 -3.52 9.50
N THR A 330 8.34 -4.14 10.67
CA THR A 330 8.57 -5.58 10.83
C THR A 330 7.50 -6.16 11.74
N THR A 331 6.78 -7.17 11.27
CA THR A 331 5.73 -7.87 12.00
C THR A 331 6.17 -9.31 12.28
N ILE A 332 6.22 -9.68 13.56
CA ILE A 332 6.46 -11.04 14.05
C ILE A 332 5.12 -11.67 14.39
N VAL A 333 4.77 -12.76 13.75
CA VAL A 333 3.53 -13.50 13.97
C VAL A 333 3.86 -14.82 14.63
N ASN A 334 3.17 -15.10 15.74
CA ASN A 334 3.29 -16.33 16.52
C ASN A 334 4.75 -16.63 16.91
N GLY A 335 5.33 -15.76 17.75
CA GLY A 335 6.64 -16.00 18.34
C GLY A 335 6.60 -17.21 19.28
N TYR A 336 7.62 -18.07 19.21
CA TYR A 336 7.66 -19.32 19.98
C TYR A 336 8.32 -19.14 21.36
N GLY A 337 8.18 -17.96 21.97
CA GLY A 337 8.57 -17.70 23.36
C GLY A 337 7.65 -18.37 24.38
N ASP A 338 8.13 -18.47 25.62
CA ASP A 338 7.32 -19.01 26.72
C ASP A 338 6.25 -18.00 27.16
N ALA A 339 4.98 -18.40 27.08
CA ALA A 339 3.84 -17.57 27.46
C ALA A 339 3.90 -17.09 28.93
N ALA A 340 4.50 -17.86 29.85
CA ALA A 340 4.68 -17.47 31.24
C ALA A 340 5.72 -16.34 31.35
N MET A 341 6.79 -16.39 30.56
CA MET A 341 7.80 -15.34 30.49
C MET A 341 7.22 -14.05 29.90
N ILE A 342 6.42 -14.16 28.84
CA ILE A 342 5.71 -13.02 28.23
C ILE A 342 4.80 -12.35 29.24
N LYS A 343 3.97 -13.14 29.96
CA LYS A 343 3.11 -12.63 31.05
C LYS A 343 3.89 -11.92 32.15
N THR A 344 5.01 -12.50 32.57
CA THR A 344 5.89 -11.90 33.58
C THR A 344 6.44 -10.57 33.10
N ARG A 345 6.88 -10.50 31.83
CA ARG A 345 7.38 -9.27 31.22
C ARG A 345 6.31 -8.17 31.12
N VAL A 346 5.10 -8.53 30.72
CA VAL A 346 3.93 -7.63 30.72
C VAL A 346 3.66 -7.08 32.13
N GLY A 347 3.76 -7.92 33.17
CA GLY A 347 3.65 -7.51 34.57
C GLY A 347 4.72 -6.50 34.99
N GLN A 348 5.97 -6.73 34.60
CA GLN A 348 7.09 -5.81 34.85
C GLN A 348 6.85 -4.43 34.22
N ILE A 349 6.44 -4.40 32.94
CA ILE A 349 6.15 -3.14 32.24
C ILE A 349 5.02 -2.39 32.91
N LYS A 350 3.93 -3.07 33.32
CA LYS A 350 2.83 -2.45 34.08
C LYS A 350 3.31 -1.80 35.39
N SER A 351 4.14 -2.50 36.15
CA SER A 351 4.72 -1.95 37.39
C SER A 351 5.62 -0.74 37.13
N GLN A 352 6.36 -0.72 36.00
CA GLN A 352 7.15 0.43 35.58
C GLN A 352 6.27 1.63 35.23
N ILE A 353 5.12 1.42 34.57
CA ILE A 353 4.15 2.47 34.25
C ILE A 353 3.57 3.10 35.53
N GLU A 354 3.32 2.30 36.57
CA GLU A 354 2.78 2.77 37.85
C GLU A 354 3.84 3.54 38.67
N SER A 355 5.12 3.16 38.55
CA SER A 355 6.21 3.74 39.34
C SER A 355 6.88 4.95 38.71
N THR A 356 6.73 5.17 37.37
CA THR A 356 7.36 6.30 36.69
C THR A 356 6.63 7.60 36.98
N THR A 357 7.40 8.67 37.19
CA THR A 357 6.90 10.04 37.40
C THR A 357 6.97 10.89 36.11
N SER A 358 7.59 10.37 35.06
CA SER A 358 7.74 11.05 33.77
C SER A 358 6.57 10.68 32.85
N ASP A 359 5.78 11.66 32.45
CA ASP A 359 4.68 11.45 31.49
C ASP A 359 5.15 10.89 30.16
N TYR A 360 6.33 11.34 29.69
CA TYR A 360 6.95 10.85 28.47
C TYR A 360 7.37 9.37 28.58
N ASP A 361 7.99 8.96 29.69
CA ASP A 361 8.37 7.56 29.90
C ASP A 361 7.14 6.69 30.08
N LYS A 362 6.11 7.21 30.73
CA LYS A 362 4.83 6.53 30.88
C LYS A 362 4.18 6.24 29.54
N GLU A 363 4.13 7.24 28.65
CA GLU A 363 3.62 7.06 27.28
C GLU A 363 4.41 5.98 26.53
N LYS A 364 5.74 6.02 26.58
CA LYS A 364 6.60 5.05 25.88
C LYS A 364 6.52 3.63 26.47
N LEU A 365 6.31 3.51 27.76
CA LEU A 365 6.04 2.21 28.40
C LEU A 365 4.67 1.67 28.03
N GLN A 366 3.66 2.54 27.89
CA GLN A 366 2.33 2.15 27.40
C GLN A 366 2.35 1.67 25.96
N GLU A 367 3.06 2.36 25.06
CA GLU A 367 3.29 1.89 23.66
C GLU A 367 3.94 0.49 23.66
N ARG A 368 4.96 0.30 24.47
CA ARG A 368 5.68 -0.98 24.58
C ARG A 368 4.78 -2.08 25.13
N LEU A 369 3.99 -1.77 26.15
CA LEU A 369 3.00 -2.69 26.72
C LEU A 369 1.96 -3.11 25.66
N ALA A 370 1.43 -2.14 24.90
CA ALA A 370 0.45 -2.41 23.85
C ALA A 370 1.02 -3.34 22.78
N LYS A 371 2.28 -3.12 22.36
CA LYS A 371 2.96 -3.97 21.35
C LYS A 371 3.18 -5.40 21.84
N LEU A 372 3.53 -5.60 23.10
CA LEU A 372 3.82 -6.93 23.66
C LEU A 372 2.55 -7.69 24.12
N ALA A 373 1.60 -6.99 24.74
CA ALA A 373 0.41 -7.59 25.32
C ALA A 373 -0.78 -7.71 24.36
N GLY A 374 -0.77 -6.93 23.27
CA GLY A 374 -1.87 -6.89 22.30
C GLY A 374 -1.93 -8.12 21.38
N GLY A 375 -0.82 -8.80 21.18
CA GLY A 375 -0.71 -9.86 20.19
C GLY A 375 -0.92 -9.36 18.75
N VAL A 376 -1.06 -10.30 17.83
CA VAL A 376 -1.40 -10.06 16.41
C VAL A 376 -2.71 -10.79 16.10
N ALA A 377 -3.72 -10.07 15.60
CA ALA A 377 -4.89 -10.70 15.03
C ALA A 377 -4.56 -11.17 13.62
N VAL A 378 -4.66 -12.46 13.36
CA VAL A 378 -4.43 -13.06 12.05
C VAL A 378 -5.77 -13.37 11.41
N LEU A 379 -6.04 -12.79 10.26
CA LEU A 379 -7.21 -13.03 9.44
C LEU A 379 -6.84 -14.11 8.42
N TYR A 380 -7.24 -15.34 8.67
CA TYR A 380 -7.01 -16.46 7.78
C TYR A 380 -8.09 -16.51 6.71
N VAL A 381 -7.68 -16.35 5.45
CA VAL A 381 -8.57 -16.35 4.29
C VAL A 381 -8.61 -17.74 3.68
N GLY A 382 -9.81 -18.32 3.59
CA GLY A 382 -10.05 -19.64 2.99
C GLY A 382 -10.78 -19.52 1.65
N ALA A 383 -10.38 -20.37 0.68
CA ALA A 383 -11.03 -20.48 -0.63
C ALA A 383 -10.88 -21.89 -1.22
N ALA A 384 -11.67 -22.19 -2.26
CA ALA A 384 -11.64 -23.50 -2.92
C ALA A 384 -10.53 -23.63 -3.98
N SER A 385 -10.00 -22.51 -4.47
CA SER A 385 -8.93 -22.48 -5.49
C SER A 385 -7.92 -21.39 -5.17
N GLU A 386 -6.69 -21.53 -5.67
CA GLU A 386 -5.61 -20.56 -5.51
C GLU A 386 -5.96 -19.17 -6.08
N VAL A 387 -6.63 -19.15 -7.24
CA VAL A 387 -7.07 -17.90 -7.89
C VAL A 387 -8.11 -17.16 -7.02
N GLU A 388 -9.08 -17.89 -6.47
CA GLU A 388 -10.07 -17.33 -5.55
C GLU A 388 -9.42 -16.89 -4.23
N MET A 389 -8.46 -17.66 -3.71
CA MET A 389 -7.69 -17.35 -2.51
C MET A 389 -6.99 -16.00 -2.65
N LYS A 390 -6.27 -15.80 -3.75
CA LYS A 390 -5.54 -14.57 -4.00
C LYS A 390 -6.50 -13.36 -4.11
N GLU A 391 -7.57 -13.47 -4.90
CA GLU A 391 -8.58 -12.40 -5.03
C GLU A 391 -9.19 -12.03 -3.68
N LYS A 392 -9.55 -13.04 -2.90
CA LYS A 392 -10.20 -12.83 -1.61
C LYS A 392 -9.23 -12.23 -0.58
N LYS A 393 -7.95 -12.65 -0.61
CA LYS A 393 -6.90 -12.08 0.24
C LYS A 393 -6.65 -10.62 -0.07
N ASP A 394 -6.48 -10.25 -1.35
CA ASP A 394 -6.30 -8.86 -1.77
C ASP A 394 -7.49 -7.98 -1.34
N ARG A 395 -8.71 -8.46 -1.51
CA ARG A 395 -9.93 -7.77 -1.07
C ARG A 395 -10.03 -7.58 0.44
N VAL A 396 -9.57 -8.54 1.22
CA VAL A 396 -9.50 -8.45 2.70
C VAL A 396 -8.41 -7.45 3.12
N ASP A 397 -7.26 -7.45 2.46
CA ASP A 397 -6.18 -6.49 2.68
C ASP A 397 -6.65 -5.05 2.42
N ASP A 398 -7.31 -4.80 1.28
CA ASP A 398 -7.89 -3.48 0.95
C ASP A 398 -8.88 -3.02 2.02
N ALA A 399 -9.77 -3.92 2.45
CA ALA A 399 -10.75 -3.62 3.49
C ALA A 399 -10.09 -3.31 4.85
N LEU A 400 -9.00 -3.98 5.19
CA LEU A 400 -8.23 -3.71 6.39
C LEU A 400 -7.56 -2.34 6.33
N HIS A 401 -6.90 -2.01 5.21
CA HIS A 401 -6.26 -0.71 5.01
C HIS A 401 -7.27 0.44 5.04
N ALA A 402 -8.40 0.31 4.35
CA ALA A 402 -9.49 1.28 4.38
C ALA A 402 -10.03 1.48 5.80
N THR A 403 -10.16 0.41 6.57
CA THR A 403 -10.63 0.48 7.96
C THR A 403 -9.62 1.24 8.84
N ARG A 404 -8.31 0.97 8.70
CA ARG A 404 -7.26 1.74 9.40
C ARG A 404 -7.30 3.21 9.01
N ALA A 405 -7.37 3.53 7.71
CA ALA A 405 -7.47 4.89 7.22
C ALA A 405 -8.68 5.66 7.79
N ALA A 406 -9.81 4.95 7.97
CA ALA A 406 -11.01 5.53 8.58
C ALA A 406 -10.87 5.74 10.10
N VAL A 407 -10.21 4.84 10.79
CA VAL A 407 -9.91 5.02 12.23
C VAL A 407 -9.01 6.23 12.45
N GLU A 408 -8.00 6.43 11.58
CA GLU A 408 -7.05 7.54 11.66
C GLU A 408 -7.70 8.90 11.38
N GLU A 409 -8.36 9.06 10.24
CA GLU A 409 -8.83 10.37 9.78
C GLU A 409 -10.36 10.53 9.75
N GLY A 410 -11.12 9.52 10.13
CA GLY A 410 -12.58 9.53 10.10
C GLY A 410 -13.16 9.14 8.75
N ILE A 411 -14.49 9.25 8.66
CA ILE A 411 -15.31 8.82 7.53
C ILE A 411 -16.10 9.99 6.93
N VAL A 412 -16.40 9.88 5.65
CA VAL A 412 -17.26 10.79 4.89
C VAL A 412 -18.35 10.00 4.17
N ALA A 413 -19.32 10.69 3.57
CA ALA A 413 -20.33 10.05 2.71
C ALA A 413 -19.63 9.39 1.50
N GLY A 414 -19.87 8.09 1.30
CA GLY A 414 -19.21 7.30 0.28
C GLY A 414 -19.77 7.46 -1.13
N GLY A 415 -19.28 6.63 -2.05
CA GLY A 415 -19.77 6.60 -3.43
C GLY A 415 -19.49 7.86 -4.23
N GLY A 416 -18.46 8.64 -3.89
CA GLY A 416 -18.12 9.91 -4.52
C GLY A 416 -18.97 11.11 -4.07
N VAL A 417 -19.91 10.91 -3.15
CA VAL A 417 -20.84 11.97 -2.69
C VAL A 417 -20.09 13.07 -1.95
N ALA A 418 -19.11 12.75 -1.08
CA ALA A 418 -18.33 13.74 -0.36
C ALA A 418 -17.61 14.72 -1.29
N LEU A 419 -17.03 14.24 -2.39
CA LEU A 419 -16.38 15.08 -3.41
C LEU A 419 -17.39 15.98 -4.11
N VAL A 420 -18.55 15.45 -4.52
CA VAL A 420 -19.62 16.25 -5.17
C VAL A 420 -20.12 17.34 -4.22
N ARG A 421 -20.26 17.07 -2.91
CA ARG A 421 -20.64 18.06 -1.90
C ARG A 421 -19.59 19.16 -1.72
N ALA A 422 -18.31 18.81 -1.79
CA ALA A 422 -17.24 19.79 -1.71
C ALA A 422 -17.18 20.77 -2.87
N LYS A 423 -17.92 20.52 -3.98
CA LYS A 423 -17.99 21.44 -5.13
C LYS A 423 -18.41 22.85 -4.72
N GLY A 424 -19.30 23.01 -3.74
CA GLY A 424 -19.81 24.30 -3.29
C GLY A 424 -18.75 25.22 -2.66
N VAL A 425 -17.62 24.69 -2.17
CA VAL A 425 -16.54 25.53 -1.62
C VAL A 425 -15.71 26.18 -2.72
N LEU A 426 -15.68 25.60 -3.91
CA LEU A 426 -14.92 26.11 -5.05
C LEU A 426 -15.45 27.45 -5.56
N GLU A 427 -16.76 27.71 -5.40
CA GLU A 427 -17.40 28.97 -5.76
C GLU A 427 -16.93 30.16 -4.88
N LYS A 428 -16.34 29.85 -3.71
CA LYS A 428 -15.86 30.84 -2.76
C LYS A 428 -14.40 31.24 -3.02
N ILE A 429 -13.70 30.54 -3.91
CA ILE A 429 -12.31 30.84 -4.22
C ILE A 429 -12.28 32.05 -5.13
N THR A 430 -11.61 33.10 -4.71
CA THR A 430 -11.43 34.33 -5.48
C THR A 430 -10.01 34.42 -6.06
N THR A 431 -9.92 34.69 -7.36
CA THR A 431 -8.65 34.97 -8.05
C THR A 431 -8.93 35.91 -9.21
N ASN A 432 -7.96 36.78 -9.53
CA ASN A 432 -8.05 37.72 -10.64
C ASN A 432 -7.50 37.13 -11.95
N ASN A 433 -6.95 35.93 -11.92
CA ASN A 433 -6.39 35.23 -13.08
C ASN A 433 -7.45 34.30 -13.69
N LEU A 434 -7.81 34.53 -14.97
CA LEU A 434 -8.85 33.75 -15.66
C LEU A 434 -8.44 32.29 -15.87
N ASP A 435 -7.17 32.01 -16.07
CA ASP A 435 -6.67 30.63 -16.23
C ASP A 435 -6.68 29.89 -14.88
N GLU A 436 -6.41 30.57 -13.76
CA GLU A 436 -6.63 29.96 -12.44
C GLU A 436 -8.10 29.66 -12.19
N VAL A 437 -9.04 30.55 -12.56
CA VAL A 437 -10.49 30.28 -12.50
C VAL A 437 -10.83 29.03 -13.32
N THR A 438 -10.23 28.89 -14.50
CA THR A 438 -10.41 27.72 -15.37
C THR A 438 -9.85 26.45 -14.69
N GLY A 439 -8.69 26.52 -14.05
CA GLY A 439 -8.13 25.44 -13.25
C GLY A 439 -9.07 24.97 -12.13
N ILE A 440 -9.72 25.91 -11.42
CA ILE A 440 -10.74 25.60 -10.41
C ILE A 440 -11.95 24.88 -11.03
N LYS A 441 -12.40 25.33 -12.21
CA LYS A 441 -13.52 24.71 -12.94
C LYS A 441 -13.17 23.29 -13.42
N ILE A 442 -11.92 23.03 -13.82
CA ILE A 442 -11.44 21.69 -14.17
C ILE A 442 -11.65 20.73 -12.99
N ILE A 443 -11.22 21.12 -11.79
CA ILE A 443 -11.43 20.31 -10.59
C ILE A 443 -12.91 20.17 -10.26
N ALA A 444 -13.70 21.25 -10.35
CA ALA A 444 -15.15 21.20 -10.13
C ALA A 444 -15.86 20.18 -11.03
N ARG A 445 -15.36 19.97 -12.24
CA ARG A 445 -15.87 18.94 -13.17
C ARG A 445 -15.30 17.55 -12.85
N ALA A 446 -14.02 17.46 -12.55
CA ALA A 446 -13.32 16.20 -12.31
C ALA A 446 -13.83 15.45 -11.08
N ILE A 447 -14.15 16.17 -9.99
CA ILE A 447 -14.63 15.55 -8.74
C ILE A 447 -16.03 14.90 -8.85
N GLU A 448 -16.77 15.14 -9.93
CA GLU A 448 -18.00 14.41 -10.22
C GLU A 448 -17.74 13.01 -10.81
N GLU A 449 -16.57 12.79 -11.39
CA GLU A 449 -16.29 11.62 -12.21
C GLU A 449 -16.31 10.28 -11.44
N PRO A 450 -15.88 10.20 -10.17
CA PRO A 450 -16.04 8.96 -9.40
C PRO A 450 -17.51 8.52 -9.27
N LEU A 451 -18.42 9.44 -8.90
CA LEU A 451 -19.85 9.13 -8.82
C LEU A 451 -20.42 8.78 -10.20
N ARG A 452 -20.05 9.52 -11.25
CA ARG A 452 -20.47 9.23 -12.63
C ARG A 452 -20.05 7.84 -13.07
N THR A 453 -18.82 7.45 -12.78
CA THR A 453 -18.27 6.13 -13.12
C THR A 453 -18.99 5.01 -12.37
N ILE A 454 -19.24 5.18 -11.06
CA ILE A 454 -20.00 4.21 -10.26
C ILE A 454 -21.41 3.99 -10.86
N VAL A 455 -22.10 5.08 -11.21
CA VAL A 455 -23.44 5.02 -11.81
C VAL A 455 -23.40 4.37 -13.19
N SER A 456 -22.43 4.72 -14.03
CA SER A 456 -22.26 4.15 -15.37
C SER A 456 -21.97 2.65 -15.30
N ASN A 457 -21.11 2.20 -14.38
CA ASN A 457 -20.84 0.77 -14.15
C ASN A 457 -22.09 0.02 -13.66
N ALA A 458 -23.02 0.74 -13.01
CA ALA A 458 -24.31 0.19 -12.61
C ALA A 458 -25.38 0.20 -13.73
N GLY A 459 -25.06 0.78 -14.90
CA GLY A 459 -25.98 0.88 -16.05
C GLY A 459 -26.88 2.12 -16.01
N GLY A 460 -26.62 3.08 -15.10
CA GLY A 460 -27.38 4.32 -14.96
C GLY A 460 -26.76 5.51 -15.69
N GLU A 461 -27.48 6.65 -15.69
CA GLU A 461 -27.03 7.91 -16.28
C GLU A 461 -26.39 8.81 -15.22
N GLY A 462 -25.05 8.89 -15.25
CA GLY A 462 -24.25 9.60 -14.24
C GLY A 462 -24.59 11.10 -14.13
N SER A 463 -24.94 11.76 -15.23
CA SER A 463 -25.29 13.19 -15.25
C SER A 463 -26.53 13.48 -14.42
N VAL A 464 -27.56 12.65 -14.57
CA VAL A 464 -28.83 12.78 -13.86
C VAL A 464 -28.63 12.56 -12.36
N VAL A 465 -27.86 11.54 -12.01
CA VAL A 465 -27.61 11.21 -10.60
C VAL A 465 -26.81 12.32 -9.92
N VAL A 466 -25.75 12.84 -10.57
CA VAL A 466 -24.95 13.96 -10.01
C VAL A 466 -25.83 15.18 -9.79
N SER A 467 -26.72 15.55 -10.76
CA SER A 467 -27.64 16.68 -10.59
C SER A 467 -28.53 16.50 -9.37
N LYS A 468 -29.19 15.34 -9.24
CA LYS A 468 -30.03 15.03 -8.08
C LYS A 468 -29.29 15.01 -6.75
N VAL A 469 -28.08 14.48 -6.74
CA VAL A 469 -27.23 14.51 -5.54
C VAL A 469 -26.89 15.94 -5.17
N MET A 470 -26.58 16.82 -6.12
CA MET A 470 -26.29 18.24 -5.86
C MET A 470 -27.49 19.01 -5.30
N GLU A 471 -28.71 18.72 -5.76
CA GLU A 471 -29.95 19.30 -5.22
C GLU A 471 -30.24 18.89 -3.78
N GLY A 472 -29.78 17.70 -3.39
CA GLY A 472 -29.94 17.17 -2.04
C GLY A 472 -29.05 17.88 -1.00
N LYS A 473 -29.30 17.64 0.26
CA LYS A 473 -28.57 18.24 1.40
C LYS A 473 -27.84 17.21 2.22
N LYS A 474 -26.79 17.63 2.91
CA LYS A 474 -26.00 16.81 3.84
C LYS A 474 -25.46 15.54 3.12
N ASP A 475 -25.71 14.39 3.71
CA ASP A 475 -25.21 13.09 3.28
C ASP A 475 -26.15 12.37 2.28
N PHE A 476 -27.11 13.10 1.67
CA PHE A 476 -27.99 12.56 0.63
C PHE A 476 -27.19 12.17 -0.62
N GLY A 477 -27.32 10.94 -1.07
CA GLY A 477 -26.59 10.39 -2.19
C GLY A 477 -27.33 9.26 -2.89
N TYR A 478 -26.65 8.52 -3.76
CA TYR A 478 -27.21 7.46 -4.56
C TYR A 478 -26.54 6.12 -4.25
N ASN A 479 -27.36 5.14 -3.86
CA ASN A 479 -26.93 3.75 -3.67
C ASN A 479 -26.99 2.99 -5.00
N ALA A 480 -25.85 2.84 -5.66
CA ALA A 480 -25.75 2.15 -6.94
C ALA A 480 -26.01 0.63 -6.86
N LYS A 481 -26.02 0.03 -5.65
CA LYS A 481 -26.36 -1.37 -5.45
C LYS A 481 -27.87 -1.61 -5.61
N THR A 482 -28.70 -0.74 -4.98
CA THR A 482 -30.17 -0.86 -4.94
C THR A 482 -30.91 0.08 -5.88
N ASP A 483 -30.19 1.00 -6.56
CA ASP A 483 -30.76 2.03 -7.44
C ASP A 483 -31.69 3.01 -6.70
N GLU A 484 -31.29 3.42 -5.47
CA GLU A 484 -32.10 4.27 -4.62
C GLU A 484 -31.32 5.50 -4.13
N TYR A 485 -32.05 6.60 -3.86
CA TYR A 485 -31.48 7.78 -3.21
C TYR A 485 -31.67 7.69 -1.71
N VAL A 486 -30.55 7.75 -0.97
CA VAL A 486 -30.52 7.51 0.48
C VAL A 486 -29.61 8.52 1.20
N ASP A 487 -29.74 8.59 2.53
CA ASP A 487 -28.72 9.18 3.39
C ASP A 487 -27.54 8.19 3.49
N MET A 488 -26.43 8.51 2.84
CA MET A 488 -25.30 7.60 2.66
C MET A 488 -24.72 7.12 3.99
N LEU A 489 -24.60 8.03 4.97
CA LEU A 489 -24.07 7.66 6.28
C LEU A 489 -25.00 6.74 7.08
N LYS A 490 -26.32 6.96 6.99
CA LYS A 490 -27.30 6.08 7.63
C LYS A 490 -27.42 4.73 6.94
N ALA A 491 -27.26 4.72 5.62
CA ALA A 491 -27.25 3.49 4.83
C ALA A 491 -25.94 2.70 4.96
N GLY A 492 -24.96 3.20 5.71
CA GLY A 492 -23.64 2.56 5.88
C GLY A 492 -22.74 2.67 4.65
N ILE A 493 -23.09 3.50 3.65
CA ILE A 493 -22.27 3.73 2.46
C ILE A 493 -21.30 4.88 2.75
N ILE A 494 -20.11 4.50 3.19
CA ILE A 494 -19.12 5.42 3.76
C ILE A 494 -17.75 5.15 3.19
N ASP A 495 -16.98 6.22 2.98
CA ASP A 495 -15.59 6.15 2.53
C ASP A 495 -14.66 6.70 3.64
N PRO A 496 -13.44 6.15 3.81
CA PRO A 496 -12.43 6.78 4.64
C PRO A 496 -12.04 8.14 4.07
N LYS A 497 -12.03 9.18 4.92
CA LYS A 497 -11.63 10.53 4.49
C LYS A 497 -10.21 10.53 3.91
N LYS A 498 -9.27 9.81 4.57
CA LYS A 498 -7.87 9.69 4.14
C LYS A 498 -7.77 9.18 2.70
N VAL A 499 -8.50 8.13 2.36
CA VAL A 499 -8.55 7.54 1.01
C VAL A 499 -9.04 8.57 -0.02
N THR A 500 -10.17 9.23 0.26
CA THR A 500 -10.76 10.24 -0.66
C THR A 500 -9.83 11.42 -0.87
N ARG A 501 -9.17 11.91 0.21
CA ARG A 501 -8.22 13.02 0.17
C ARG A 501 -6.98 12.68 -0.64
N ILE A 502 -6.32 11.58 -0.32
CA ILE A 502 -5.08 11.14 -0.99
C ILE A 502 -5.33 10.85 -2.47
N ALA A 503 -6.47 10.24 -2.81
CA ALA A 503 -6.84 10.01 -4.20
C ALA A 503 -6.92 11.32 -5.00
N LEU A 504 -7.51 12.38 -4.45
CA LEU A 504 -7.60 13.68 -5.10
C LEU A 504 -6.23 14.37 -5.18
N GLU A 505 -5.45 14.38 -4.11
CA GLU A 505 -4.12 15.01 -4.04
C GLU A 505 -3.15 14.38 -5.05
N ASN A 506 -3.05 13.06 -5.10
CA ASN A 506 -2.18 12.35 -6.03
C ASN A 506 -2.63 12.53 -7.49
N ALA A 507 -3.93 12.44 -7.74
CA ALA A 507 -4.49 12.66 -9.07
C ALA A 507 -4.17 14.06 -9.60
N ALA A 508 -4.38 15.09 -8.79
CA ALA A 508 -4.12 16.49 -9.16
C ALA A 508 -2.63 16.77 -9.36
N SER A 509 -1.79 16.20 -8.51
CA SER A 509 -0.32 16.35 -8.61
C SER A 509 0.20 15.84 -9.96
N VAL A 510 -0.11 14.60 -10.32
CA VAL A 510 0.37 14.00 -11.57
C VAL A 510 -0.31 14.62 -12.79
N ALA A 511 -1.62 14.88 -12.72
CA ALA A 511 -2.31 15.57 -13.81
C ALA A 511 -1.73 16.96 -14.05
N GLY A 512 -1.40 17.71 -12.99
CA GLY A 512 -0.73 19.01 -13.10
C GLY A 512 0.61 18.93 -13.81
N MET A 513 1.40 17.88 -13.59
CA MET A 513 2.65 17.66 -14.34
C MET A 513 2.39 17.39 -15.83
N ILE A 514 1.42 16.54 -16.15
CA ILE A 514 1.04 16.26 -17.55
C ILE A 514 0.58 17.53 -18.26
N LEU A 515 -0.24 18.36 -17.62
CA LEU A 515 -0.76 19.59 -18.19
C LEU A 515 0.33 20.62 -18.48
N THR A 516 1.38 20.67 -17.66
CA THR A 516 2.52 21.59 -17.81
C THR A 516 3.64 21.04 -18.70
N THR A 517 3.49 19.81 -19.23
CA THR A 517 4.48 19.21 -20.12
C THR A 517 4.38 19.79 -21.51
N GLU A 518 5.51 20.22 -22.07
CA GLU A 518 5.66 20.76 -23.42
C GLU A 518 6.45 19.83 -24.34
N CYS A 519 7.34 19.02 -23.76
CA CYS A 519 8.23 18.14 -24.50
C CYS A 519 8.31 16.77 -23.81
N ALA A 520 8.30 15.72 -24.61
CA ALA A 520 8.51 14.34 -24.16
C ALA A 520 9.71 13.72 -24.90
N LEU A 521 10.58 13.07 -24.13
CA LEU A 521 11.78 12.38 -24.63
C LEU A 521 11.57 10.88 -24.47
N VAL A 522 11.37 10.16 -25.56
CA VAL A 522 11.16 8.71 -25.55
C VAL A 522 12.35 7.97 -26.13
N ASP A 523 12.61 6.76 -25.64
CA ASP A 523 13.67 5.92 -26.21
C ASP A 523 13.21 5.36 -27.56
N ILE A 524 14.08 5.47 -28.57
CA ILE A 524 13.86 4.81 -29.84
C ILE A 524 14.14 3.33 -29.65
N LYS A 525 13.11 2.48 -29.82
CA LYS A 525 13.32 1.02 -29.89
C LYS A 525 14.18 0.73 -31.10
N GLU A 526 15.39 0.24 -30.92
CA GLU A 526 16.15 -0.36 -32.01
C GLU A 526 15.33 -1.56 -32.50
N GLU A 527 14.83 -1.50 -33.73
CA GLU A 527 14.39 -2.71 -34.42
C GLU A 527 15.60 -3.63 -34.45
N ASN A 528 15.55 -4.74 -33.73
CA ASN A 528 16.52 -5.82 -33.87
C ASN A 528 16.54 -6.20 -35.35
N ALA A 529 17.49 -5.61 -36.09
CA ALA A 529 17.86 -6.09 -37.42
C ALA A 529 18.19 -7.57 -37.23
N GLY A 530 17.28 -8.41 -37.75
CA GLY A 530 17.36 -9.84 -37.60
C GLY A 530 18.78 -10.31 -37.82
N GLY A 531 19.34 -10.99 -36.83
CA GLY A 531 20.66 -11.57 -36.92
C GLY A 531 20.75 -12.49 -38.14
N GLY A 532 21.23 -11.92 -39.24
CA GLY A 532 21.69 -12.70 -40.37
C GLY A 532 22.81 -13.59 -39.85
N MET A 533 22.58 -14.90 -39.79
CA MET A 533 23.64 -15.87 -39.64
C MET A 533 24.72 -15.53 -40.67
N PRO A 534 26.00 -15.37 -40.26
CA PRO A 534 27.08 -15.28 -41.25
C PRO A 534 27.06 -16.58 -42.09
N PRO A 535 27.24 -16.49 -43.44
CA PRO A 535 27.26 -17.68 -44.26
C PRO A 535 28.48 -18.52 -43.85
N MET A 536 28.25 -19.75 -43.44
CA MET A 536 29.29 -20.75 -43.28
C MET A 536 29.84 -21.10 -44.68
N GLY A 537 30.81 -20.33 -45.13
CA GLY A 537 31.67 -20.68 -46.26
C GLY A 537 32.84 -21.53 -45.77
N GLY A 538 32.67 -22.84 -45.80
CA GLY A 538 33.74 -23.77 -45.49
C GLY A 538 34.06 -24.62 -46.69
N GLY A 539 35.00 -24.25 -47.50
CA GLY A 539 35.67 -25.14 -48.43
C GLY A 539 36.81 -25.86 -47.70
N MET A 540 36.73 -27.17 -47.56
CA MET A 540 37.91 -27.97 -47.30
C MET A 540 38.67 -28.16 -48.62
N PRO A 541 40.00 -27.95 -48.68
CA PRO A 541 40.83 -28.54 -49.69
C PRO A 541 41.31 -29.90 -49.22
N GLY A 542 41.08 -30.95 -50.03
CA GLY A 542 41.64 -32.25 -49.80
C GLY A 542 43.16 -32.23 -49.93
N MET A 543 43.81 -33.11 -49.20
CA MET A 543 45.16 -33.56 -49.46
C MET A 543 45.21 -35.09 -49.35
N MET A 544 45.88 -35.61 -50.39
CA MET A 544 46.31 -36.98 -50.59
C MET A 544 47.00 -37.58 -49.36
#